data_36f33aefca8e6bc64db786bb8f066261
#
_entry.id   36f33aefca8e6bc64db786bb8f066261
#
_cell.length_a   1.000
_cell.length_b   1.000
_cell.length_c   1.000
_cell.angle_alpha   90.00
_cell.angle_beta   90.00
_cell.angle_gamma   90.00
#
_symmetry.space_group_name_H-M   'P 1'
#
loop_
_entity.id
_entity.type
_entity.pdbx_description
1 polymer ?
#
loop_
_entity_poly.entity_id
_entity_poly.type
_entity_poly.pdbx_seq_one_letter_code
_entity_poly.pdbx_strand_id
1 'polypeptide(L)'
;MKTLKITLTALFITLTCNFSKASIPNIHERLTMRYAISAYVDAFAHGRSDGLAEVIDDSAKFSQMRGQKVISFSKNEIMESLKSQQNVEQNCTTITKIVENTKSLVVYKVQMKYQNFSRISYVTMTDTGNGWKITNVSSVFS
;
A
#
# COMPACT_ATOMS: atom_id res chain seq x y z
N MET A 1 60.78 -36.59 -21.67
CA MET A 1 59.70 -36.53 -20.64
C MET A 1 59.24 -35.08 -20.51
N LYS A 2 58.11 -34.76 -21.05
CA LYS A 2 57.53 -33.40 -20.93
C LYS A 2 56.49 -33.45 -19.83
N THR A 3 56.77 -32.79 -18.70
CA THR A 3 55.83 -32.65 -17.59
C THR A 3 54.77 -31.59 -17.97
N LEU A 4 53.55 -32.04 -18.12
CA LEU A 4 52.38 -31.19 -18.34
C LEU A 4 51.95 -30.53 -17.07
N LYS A 5 52.22 -29.23 -16.89
CA LYS A 5 51.73 -28.45 -15.76
C LYS A 5 50.26 -28.05 -16.05
N ILE A 6 49.35 -28.72 -15.36
CA ILE A 6 47.93 -28.34 -15.38
C ILE A 6 47.77 -27.18 -14.38
N THR A 7 47.62 -25.98 -14.90
CA THR A 7 47.20 -24.82 -14.11
C THR A 7 45.69 -24.85 -13.93
N LEU A 8 45.25 -25.21 -12.72
CA LEU A 8 43.86 -25.18 -12.28
C LEU A 8 43.47 -23.73 -12.01
N THR A 9 42.83 -23.09 -12.97
CA THR A 9 42.27 -21.76 -12.81
C THR A 9 40.95 -21.90 -12.04
N ALA A 10 40.97 -21.62 -10.75
CA ALA A 10 39.76 -21.55 -9.93
C ALA A 10 39.00 -20.29 -10.30
N LEU A 11 37.86 -20.46 -10.99
CA LEU A 11 36.92 -19.40 -11.30
C LEU A 11 36.09 -19.11 -10.03
N PHE A 12 36.51 -18.08 -9.29
CA PHE A 12 35.71 -17.55 -8.18
C PHE A 12 34.49 -16.79 -8.76
N ILE A 13 33.33 -17.45 -8.80
CA ILE A 13 32.06 -16.77 -9.04
C ILE A 13 31.66 -16.11 -7.73
N THR A 14 31.94 -14.83 -7.58
CA THR A 14 31.42 -14.02 -6.50
C THR A 14 29.95 -13.73 -6.77
N LEU A 15 29.07 -14.51 -6.15
CA LEU A 15 27.64 -14.25 -6.12
C LEU A 15 27.39 -13.01 -5.27
N THR A 16 27.36 -11.82 -5.87
CA THR A 16 26.96 -10.61 -5.17
C THR A 16 25.45 -10.65 -4.98
N CYS A 17 25.01 -11.16 -3.84
CA CYS A 17 23.62 -10.97 -3.41
C CYS A 17 23.42 -9.48 -3.16
N ASN A 18 22.81 -8.78 -4.13
CA ASN A 18 22.29 -7.45 -3.91
C ASN A 18 21.07 -7.58 -2.97
N PHE A 19 21.33 -7.51 -1.67
CA PHE A 19 20.26 -7.27 -0.72
C PHE A 19 19.76 -5.85 -0.95
N SER A 20 18.67 -5.71 -1.68
CA SER A 20 17.91 -4.47 -1.73
C SER A 20 17.40 -4.23 -0.31
N LYS A 21 18.13 -3.43 0.45
CA LYS A 21 17.63 -2.93 1.74
C LYS A 21 16.43 -2.06 1.40
N ALA A 22 15.23 -2.52 1.74
CA ALA A 22 14.07 -1.66 1.78
C ALA A 22 14.41 -0.50 2.73
N SER A 23 14.58 0.71 2.17
CA SER A 23 14.90 1.88 2.98
C SER A 23 13.70 2.21 3.85
N ILE A 24 13.92 2.32 5.17
CA ILE A 24 12.88 2.80 6.10
C ILE A 24 12.61 4.25 5.71
N PRO A 25 11.34 4.62 5.38
CA PRO A 25 11.00 5.99 5.02
C PRO A 25 11.40 6.95 6.15
N ASN A 26 11.99 8.07 5.80
CA ASN A 26 12.31 9.09 6.79
C ASN A 26 11.02 9.75 7.31
N ILE A 27 11.10 10.45 8.44
CA ILE A 27 9.92 11.04 9.10
C ILE A 27 9.20 12.06 8.20
N HIS A 28 9.92 12.81 7.38
CA HIS A 28 9.32 13.78 6.46
C HIS A 28 8.54 13.09 5.33
N GLU A 29 9.02 11.97 4.84
CA GLU A 29 8.35 11.18 3.82
C GLU A 29 7.03 10.59 4.34
N ARG A 30 7.01 10.12 5.59
CA ARG A 30 5.82 9.57 6.25
C ARG A 30 4.69 10.60 6.46
N LEU A 31 5.01 11.88 6.41
CA LEU A 31 4.03 12.95 6.54
C LEU A 31 3.34 13.32 5.22
N THR A 32 3.77 12.75 4.10
CA THR A 32 3.26 13.10 2.78
C THR A 32 1.98 12.36 2.41
N MET A 33 1.15 12.97 1.56
CA MET A 33 -0.01 12.30 0.98
C MET A 33 0.37 11.11 0.09
N ARG A 34 1.55 11.16 -0.56
CA ARG A 34 2.08 10.05 -1.34
C ARG A 34 2.33 8.82 -0.47
N TYR A 35 2.94 9.00 0.68
CA TYR A 35 3.17 7.91 1.62
C TYR A 35 1.85 7.33 2.11
N ALA A 36 0.88 8.18 2.47
CA ALA A 36 -0.42 7.74 2.96
C ALA A 36 -1.19 6.90 1.93
N ILE A 37 -1.22 7.33 0.65
CA ILE A 37 -1.90 6.54 -0.39
C ILE A 37 -1.15 5.26 -0.73
N SER A 38 0.19 5.27 -0.69
CA SER A 38 0.99 4.05 -0.90
C SER A 38 0.74 3.03 0.20
N ALA A 39 0.71 3.46 1.47
CA ALA A 39 0.39 2.59 2.60
C ALA A 39 -1.01 1.97 2.48
N TYR A 40 -1.99 2.75 1.99
CA TYR A 40 -3.33 2.24 1.71
C TYR A 40 -3.31 1.15 0.62
N VAL A 41 -2.69 1.41 -0.52
CA VAL A 41 -2.60 0.45 -1.63
C VAL A 41 -1.84 -0.81 -1.20
N ASP A 42 -0.72 -0.66 -0.49
CA ASP A 42 0.08 -1.78 0.00
C ASP A 42 -0.73 -2.68 0.94
N ALA A 43 -1.53 -2.10 1.83
CA ALA A 43 -2.35 -2.87 2.74
C ALA A 43 -3.49 -3.63 2.03
N PHE A 44 -4.23 -2.94 1.17
CA PHE A 44 -5.43 -3.51 0.55
C PHE A 44 -5.15 -4.37 -0.69
N ALA A 45 -4.09 -4.09 -1.45
CA ALA A 45 -3.73 -4.86 -2.64
C ALA A 45 -2.67 -5.94 -2.37
N HIS A 46 -1.76 -5.69 -1.45
CA HIS A 46 -0.58 -6.53 -1.25
C HIS A 46 -0.51 -7.16 0.16
N GLY A 47 -1.49 -6.89 1.02
CA GLY A 47 -1.53 -7.43 2.39
C GLY A 47 -0.39 -6.92 3.29
N ARG A 48 0.21 -5.77 2.96
CA ARG A 48 1.28 -5.13 3.73
C ARG A 48 0.72 -3.92 4.47
N SER A 49 0.34 -4.13 5.71
CA SER A 49 -0.30 -3.09 6.53
C SER A 49 0.68 -2.26 7.37
N ASP A 50 1.99 -2.41 7.15
CA ASP A 50 3.02 -1.64 7.85
C ASP A 50 2.87 -0.15 7.56
N GLY A 51 2.82 0.66 8.62
CA GLY A 51 2.64 2.10 8.51
C GLY A 51 1.22 2.58 8.22
N LEU A 52 0.26 1.70 7.86
CA LEU A 52 -1.11 2.12 7.58
C LEU A 52 -1.80 2.74 8.79
N ALA A 53 -1.63 2.16 9.98
CA ALA A 53 -2.23 2.68 11.21
C ALA A 53 -1.83 4.12 11.53
N GLU A 54 -0.60 4.51 11.16
CA GLU A 54 -0.08 5.86 11.38
C GLU A 54 -0.71 6.91 10.45
N VAL A 55 -1.12 6.49 9.26
CA VAL A 55 -1.69 7.39 8.24
C VAL A 55 -3.23 7.43 8.23
N ILE A 56 -3.88 6.62 9.06
CA ILE A 56 -5.33 6.68 9.25
C ILE A 56 -5.64 7.52 10.49
N ASP A 57 -6.49 8.52 10.33
CA ASP A 57 -7.02 9.28 11.47
C ASP A 57 -7.88 8.38 12.37
N ASP A 58 -7.86 8.63 13.68
CA ASP A 58 -8.60 7.80 14.63
C ASP A 58 -10.12 7.88 14.46
N SER A 59 -10.61 9.00 13.90
CA SER A 59 -12.03 9.21 13.58
C SER A 59 -12.43 8.74 12.19
N ALA A 60 -11.48 8.18 11.40
CA ALA A 60 -11.72 7.78 10.03
C ALA A 60 -12.84 6.74 9.91
N LYS A 61 -13.63 6.89 8.85
CA LYS A 61 -14.69 5.95 8.48
C LYS A 61 -14.40 5.30 7.14
N PHE A 62 -14.62 4.01 7.10
CA PHE A 62 -14.53 3.18 5.89
C PHE A 62 -15.93 2.67 5.57
N SER A 63 -16.49 3.11 4.46
CA SER A 63 -17.84 2.74 4.05
C SER A 63 -17.82 1.98 2.74
N GLN A 64 -18.66 0.97 2.63
CA GLN A 64 -18.86 0.23 1.40
C GLN A 64 -20.32 -0.09 1.17
N MET A 65 -20.70 -0.13 -0.10
CA MET A 65 -22.02 -0.61 -0.50
C MET A 65 -22.06 -2.14 -0.50
N ARG A 66 -23.07 -2.71 0.16
CA ARG A 66 -23.38 -4.14 0.06
C ARG A 66 -24.85 -4.28 -0.29
N GLY A 67 -25.13 -4.54 -1.57
CA GLY A 67 -26.46 -4.45 -2.11
C GLY A 67 -26.98 -3.01 -2.03
N GLN A 68 -28.09 -2.79 -1.35
CA GLN A 68 -28.67 -1.46 -1.14
C GLN A 68 -28.33 -0.82 0.22
N LYS A 69 -27.42 -1.45 0.97
CA LYS A 69 -27.02 -0.97 2.30
C LYS A 69 -25.60 -0.44 2.29
N VAL A 70 -25.40 0.65 3.04
CA VAL A 70 -24.05 1.14 3.37
C VAL A 70 -23.61 0.48 4.67
N ILE A 71 -22.44 -0.16 4.64
CA ILE A 71 -21.80 -0.71 5.83
C ILE A 71 -20.57 0.15 6.12
N SER A 72 -20.41 0.58 7.37
CA SER A 72 -19.29 1.42 7.79
C SER A 72 -18.47 0.71 8.85
N PHE A 73 -17.17 0.90 8.76
CA PHE A 73 -16.17 0.35 9.67
C PHE A 73 -15.31 1.47 10.25
N SER A 74 -14.93 1.33 11.49
CA SER A 74 -13.94 2.17 12.15
C SER A 74 -12.52 1.79 11.74
N LYS A 75 -11.55 2.64 12.10
CA LYS A 75 -10.11 2.33 11.95
C LYS A 75 -9.76 0.97 12.57
N ASN A 76 -10.21 0.72 13.82
CA ASN A 76 -9.87 -0.51 14.52
C ASN A 76 -10.42 -1.76 13.82
N GLU A 77 -11.66 -1.69 13.33
CA GLU A 77 -12.29 -2.80 12.60
C GLU A 77 -11.58 -3.09 11.28
N ILE A 78 -11.15 -2.06 10.55
CA ILE A 78 -10.36 -2.22 9.33
C ILE A 78 -8.98 -2.80 9.64
N MET A 79 -8.29 -2.30 10.65
CA MET A 79 -6.96 -2.82 11.02
C MET A 79 -7.04 -4.28 11.46
N GLU A 80 -8.08 -4.68 12.18
CA GLU A 80 -8.30 -6.08 12.57
C GLU A 80 -8.59 -6.98 11.35
N SER A 81 -9.42 -6.50 10.42
CA SER A 81 -9.69 -7.20 9.17
C SER A 81 -8.42 -7.41 8.33
N LEU A 82 -7.55 -6.41 8.25
CA LEU A 82 -6.31 -6.50 7.48
C LEU A 82 -5.28 -7.45 8.13
N LYS A 83 -5.29 -7.62 9.44
CA LYS A 83 -4.45 -8.63 10.10
C LYS A 83 -4.75 -10.04 9.61
N SER A 84 -6.01 -10.38 9.38
CA SER A 84 -6.41 -11.68 8.85
C SER A 84 -5.98 -11.91 7.40
N GLN A 85 -5.65 -10.84 6.68
CA GLN A 85 -5.22 -10.86 5.28
C GLN A 85 -3.74 -10.49 5.11
N GLN A 86 -2.98 -10.52 6.19
CA GLN A 86 -1.56 -10.16 6.16
C GLN A 86 -0.79 -11.08 5.19
N ASN A 87 0.03 -10.46 4.34
CA ASN A 87 0.83 -11.10 3.28
C ASN A 87 0.00 -11.81 2.19
N VAL A 88 -1.30 -11.53 2.11
CA VAL A 88 -2.14 -12.03 1.01
C VAL A 88 -2.09 -11.03 -0.15
N GLU A 89 -1.45 -11.42 -1.23
CA GLU A 89 -1.42 -10.66 -2.48
C GLU A 89 -2.76 -10.78 -3.19
N GLN A 90 -3.39 -9.64 -3.52
CA GLN A 90 -4.63 -9.64 -4.29
C GLN A 90 -4.33 -9.81 -5.78
N ASN A 91 -5.07 -10.66 -6.47
CA ASN A 91 -4.95 -10.83 -7.92
C ASN A 91 -5.71 -9.72 -8.65
N CYS A 92 -5.16 -8.52 -8.62
CA CYS A 92 -5.75 -7.32 -9.23
C CYS A 92 -4.68 -6.39 -9.80
N THR A 93 -5.11 -5.53 -10.71
CA THR A 93 -4.32 -4.37 -11.16
C THR A 93 -4.82 -3.12 -10.47
N THR A 94 -3.93 -2.36 -9.86
CA THR A 94 -4.28 -1.13 -9.13
C THR A 94 -3.97 0.10 -9.96
N ILE A 95 -4.94 1.01 -10.06
CA ILE A 95 -4.81 2.32 -10.71
C ILE A 95 -5.19 3.39 -9.67
N THR A 96 -4.33 4.38 -9.49
CA THR A 96 -4.53 5.48 -8.54
C THR A 96 -4.56 6.81 -9.28
N LYS A 97 -5.57 7.63 -9.00
CA LYS A 97 -5.75 8.95 -9.62
C LYS A 97 -6.24 9.96 -8.58
N ILE A 98 -5.67 11.17 -8.59
CA ILE A 98 -6.22 12.31 -7.83
C ILE A 98 -7.47 12.83 -8.55
N VAL A 99 -8.58 12.95 -7.83
CA VAL A 99 -9.84 13.48 -8.34
C VAL A 99 -10.21 14.82 -7.72
N GLU A 100 -9.67 15.14 -6.54
CA GLU A 100 -9.78 16.45 -5.90
C GLU A 100 -8.45 16.79 -5.21
N ASN A 101 -8.01 18.02 -5.29
CA ASN A 101 -6.77 18.47 -4.67
C ASN A 101 -6.87 19.94 -4.27
N THR A 102 -6.91 20.18 -2.98
CA THR A 102 -6.86 21.50 -2.39
C THR A 102 -5.63 21.62 -1.47
N LYS A 103 -5.43 22.78 -0.86
CA LYS A 103 -4.30 23.00 0.07
C LYS A 103 -4.29 22.03 1.25
N SER A 104 -5.46 21.64 1.74
CA SER A 104 -5.60 20.86 3.00
C SER A 104 -6.41 19.57 2.83
N LEU A 105 -6.93 19.28 1.63
CA LEU A 105 -7.71 18.09 1.35
C LEU A 105 -7.36 17.54 -0.02
N VAL A 106 -7.21 16.23 -0.11
CA VAL A 106 -7.04 15.49 -1.36
C VAL A 106 -7.96 14.28 -1.37
N VAL A 107 -8.52 13.96 -2.53
CA VAL A 107 -9.27 12.73 -2.75
C VAL A 107 -8.59 11.93 -3.86
N TYR A 108 -8.19 10.71 -3.52
CA TYR A 108 -7.69 9.74 -4.47
C TYR A 108 -8.80 8.76 -4.86
N LYS A 109 -8.92 8.50 -6.15
CA LYS A 109 -9.65 7.34 -6.67
C LYS A 109 -8.66 6.20 -6.82
N VAL A 110 -8.87 5.11 -6.09
CA VAL A 110 -8.09 3.87 -6.18
C VAL A 110 -8.99 2.81 -6.80
N GLN A 111 -8.63 2.32 -7.97
CA GLN A 111 -9.35 1.26 -8.65
C GLN A 111 -8.51 -0.02 -8.60
N MET A 112 -9.06 -1.06 -8.02
CA MET A 112 -8.50 -2.42 -8.02
C MET A 112 -9.32 -3.26 -8.99
N LYS A 113 -8.73 -3.60 -10.15
CA LYS A 113 -9.38 -4.39 -11.21
C LYS A 113 -9.05 -5.85 -11.04
N TYR A 114 -10.07 -6.63 -10.72
CA TYR A 114 -10.02 -8.09 -10.69
C TYR A 114 -10.52 -8.66 -12.03
N GLN A 115 -10.48 -9.96 -12.18
CA GLN A 115 -10.91 -10.62 -13.42
C GLN A 115 -12.38 -10.35 -13.77
N ASN A 116 -13.29 -10.36 -12.79
CA ASN A 116 -14.74 -10.30 -13.01
C ASN A 116 -15.42 -9.06 -12.43
N PHE A 117 -14.68 -8.24 -11.67
CA PHE A 117 -15.22 -7.03 -11.04
C PHE A 117 -14.12 -6.01 -10.75
N SER A 118 -14.51 -4.80 -10.40
CA SER A 118 -13.62 -3.76 -9.89
C SER A 118 -14.09 -3.28 -8.54
N ARG A 119 -13.15 -3.02 -7.63
CA ARG A 119 -13.37 -2.24 -6.43
C ARG A 119 -12.86 -0.82 -6.69
N ILE A 120 -13.71 0.17 -6.49
CA ILE A 120 -13.36 1.58 -6.60
C ILE A 120 -13.49 2.20 -5.23
N SER A 121 -12.40 2.75 -4.71
CA SER A 121 -12.34 3.41 -3.41
C SER A 121 -11.99 4.89 -3.59
N TYR A 122 -12.77 5.77 -2.99
CA TYR A 122 -12.47 7.18 -2.88
C TYR A 122 -11.85 7.42 -1.51
N VAL A 123 -10.56 7.70 -1.50
CA VAL A 123 -9.75 7.87 -0.29
C VAL A 123 -9.56 9.35 -0.06
N THR A 124 -10.24 9.88 0.96
CA THR A 124 -10.12 11.29 1.36
C THR A 124 -9.04 11.43 2.42
N MET A 125 -8.12 12.35 2.19
CA MET A 125 -7.05 12.69 3.12
C MET A 125 -7.08 14.16 3.45
N THR A 126 -6.71 14.49 4.68
CA THR A 126 -6.63 15.86 5.18
C THR A 126 -5.24 16.10 5.76
N ASP A 127 -4.68 17.28 5.52
CA ASP A 127 -3.48 17.74 6.20
C ASP A 127 -3.85 18.17 7.63
N THR A 128 -3.37 17.42 8.61
CA THR A 128 -3.68 17.65 10.03
C THR A 128 -2.66 18.56 10.74
N GLY A 129 -1.66 19.06 10.03
CA GLY A 129 -0.50 19.73 10.63
C GLY A 129 0.57 18.76 11.15
N ASN A 130 0.20 17.51 11.42
CA ASN A 130 1.09 16.38 11.76
C ASN A 130 1.20 15.36 10.62
N GLY A 131 1.03 15.82 9.41
CA GLY A 131 1.03 15.03 8.19
C GLY A 131 -0.37 14.77 7.63
N TRP A 132 -0.38 14.19 6.44
CA TRP A 132 -1.59 13.82 5.75
C TRP A 132 -2.17 12.54 6.34
N LYS A 133 -3.44 12.59 6.72
CA LYS A 133 -4.18 11.46 7.30
C LYS A 133 -5.38 11.09 6.46
N ILE A 134 -5.63 9.79 6.31
CA ILE A 134 -6.86 9.27 5.72
C ILE A 134 -8.00 9.50 6.72
N THR A 135 -9.00 10.26 6.31
CA THR A 135 -10.15 10.62 7.15
C THR A 135 -11.43 9.93 6.73
N ASN A 136 -11.53 9.52 5.47
CA ASN A 136 -12.70 8.79 4.95
C ASN A 136 -12.32 7.93 3.75
N VAL A 137 -12.90 6.75 3.66
CA VAL A 137 -12.82 5.88 2.49
C VAL A 137 -14.22 5.39 2.14
N SER A 138 -14.63 5.65 0.91
CA SER A 138 -15.90 5.14 0.38
C SER A 138 -15.61 4.19 -0.77
N SER A 139 -16.07 2.95 -0.67
CA SER A 139 -15.82 1.91 -1.67
C SER A 139 -17.10 1.43 -2.32
N VAL A 140 -17.05 1.27 -3.64
CA VAL A 140 -18.11 0.67 -4.46
C VAL A 140 -17.52 -0.46 -5.30
N PHE A 141 -18.38 -1.40 -5.67
CA PHE A 141 -18.03 -2.53 -6.53
C PHE A 141 -18.81 -2.44 -7.84
N SER A 142 -18.16 -2.70 -8.95
CA SER A 142 -18.75 -2.67 -10.29
C SER A 142 -18.37 -3.91 -11.10
#